data_1c36e14177c61319d642de2285a6bc23
#
_entry.id   1c36e14177c61319d642de2285a6bc23
#
_cell.length_a   1.000
_cell.length_b   1.000
_cell.length_c   1.000
_cell.angle_alpha   90.00
_cell.angle_beta   90.00
_cell.angle_gamma   90.00
#
_symmetry.space_group_name_H-M   'P 1'
#
loop_
_entity.id
_entity.type
_entity.pdbx_description
1 polymer ?
#
loop_
_entity_poly.entity_id
_entity_poly.type
_entity_poly.pdbx_seq_one_letter_code
_entity_poly.pdbx_strand_id
1 'polypeptide(L)'
;MKTTTRSWLAMIVIGIFTIMANLDASIINIALPIMSKSLAVPISQITYTVMGYMVILSGLLVTFGKLGDIWGKGRIFTLGMYSFTIGSLMASVNFGFDFLLLARFVQAVGAAATLSNSYGLISELFDNHTRGTAMGINTMFISAGFVAGPALGGFLLQQFAWNAIFMINIPLGIIAIILGHLFLPKNHGRQQATKLDGWGAGILFIIITLFFVVLEAGQTIGFRQPLIIIGFIITLALTLYFIYLEKHRKNALLPLSIFKNRTFSLALLVGMLIPLINALFSFIFPLYLQDYLN
;
A
#
# COMPACT_ATOMS: atom_id res chain seq x y z
N MET A 1 -10.15 -11.25 24.45
CA MET A 1 -9.79 -10.04 25.23
C MET A 1 -10.99 -9.12 25.22
N LYS A 2 -11.29 -8.43 26.32
CA LYS A 2 -12.34 -7.39 26.31
C LYS A 2 -11.79 -6.14 25.63
N THR A 3 -12.59 -5.54 24.73
CA THR A 3 -12.27 -4.25 24.12
C THR A 3 -12.12 -3.18 25.21
N THR A 4 -11.03 -2.44 25.19
CA THR A 4 -10.71 -1.43 26.20
C THR A 4 -10.59 -0.04 25.54
N THR A 5 -10.64 1.02 26.35
CA THR A 5 -10.36 2.40 25.89
C THR A 5 -9.01 2.47 25.16
N ARG A 6 -8.01 1.72 25.61
CA ARG A 6 -6.71 1.63 24.95
C ARG A 6 -6.80 1.04 23.52
N SER A 7 -7.71 0.07 23.28
CA SER A 7 -7.95 -0.48 21.94
C SER A 7 -8.47 0.58 20.98
N TRP A 8 -9.37 1.45 21.44
CA TRP A 8 -9.90 2.56 20.65
C TRP A 8 -8.85 3.65 20.37
N LEU A 9 -7.98 3.95 21.35
CA LEU A 9 -6.86 4.87 21.14
C LEU A 9 -5.85 4.31 20.13
N ALA A 10 -5.56 3.01 20.20
CA ALA A 10 -4.75 2.33 19.16
C ALA A 10 -5.42 2.37 17.78
N MET A 11 -6.76 2.27 17.73
CA MET A 11 -7.52 2.41 16.48
C MET A 11 -7.38 3.80 15.86
N ILE A 12 -7.32 4.86 16.68
CA ILE A 12 -7.06 6.22 16.21
C ILE A 12 -5.68 6.30 15.55
N VAL A 13 -4.65 5.68 16.15
CA VAL A 13 -3.30 5.62 15.56
C VAL A 13 -3.33 4.94 14.19
N ILE A 14 -3.96 3.77 14.11
CA ILE A 14 -4.13 3.03 12.85
C ILE A 14 -4.87 3.90 11.84
N GLY A 15 -5.93 4.59 12.27
CA GLY A 15 -6.76 5.46 11.43
C GLY A 15 -6.01 6.67 10.87
N ILE A 16 -5.26 7.39 11.71
CA ILE A 16 -4.44 8.53 11.28
C ILE A 16 -3.47 8.07 10.17
N PHE A 17 -2.77 6.97 10.38
CA PHE A 17 -1.85 6.45 9.38
C PHE A 17 -2.56 5.96 8.13
N THR A 18 -3.71 5.30 8.27
CA THR A 18 -4.52 4.82 7.14
C THR A 18 -5.01 5.98 6.28
N ILE A 19 -5.50 7.07 6.90
CA ILE A 19 -5.87 8.31 6.19
C ILE A 19 -4.65 8.85 5.44
N MET A 20 -3.52 9.01 6.14
CA MET A 20 -2.30 9.59 5.60
C MET A 20 -1.78 8.82 4.39
N ALA A 21 -1.71 7.48 4.45
CA ALA A 21 -1.22 6.64 3.35
C ALA A 21 -2.16 6.69 2.12
N ASN A 22 -3.48 6.72 2.34
CA ASN A 22 -4.46 6.79 1.24
C ASN A 22 -4.57 8.20 0.65
N LEU A 23 -4.43 9.22 1.48
CA LEU A 23 -4.34 10.60 1.04
C LEU A 23 -3.10 10.81 0.16
N ASP A 24 -1.93 10.33 0.58
CA ASP A 24 -0.68 10.40 -0.19
C ASP A 24 -0.83 9.70 -1.56
N ALA A 25 -1.42 8.51 -1.60
CA ALA A 25 -1.66 7.77 -2.85
C ALA A 25 -2.63 8.49 -3.80
N SER A 26 -3.57 9.25 -3.27
CA SER A 26 -4.59 9.97 -4.04
C SER A 26 -4.11 11.35 -4.52
N ILE A 27 -3.43 12.10 -3.65
CA ILE A 27 -3.01 13.49 -3.90
C ILE A 27 -1.95 13.59 -4.99
N ILE A 28 -1.06 12.60 -5.09
CA ILE A 28 0.07 12.62 -6.03
C ILE A 28 -0.38 12.65 -7.49
N ASN A 29 -1.50 12.02 -7.83
CA ASN A 29 -2.01 11.97 -9.21
C ASN A 29 -2.31 13.37 -9.77
N ILE A 30 -2.76 14.32 -8.94
CA ILE A 30 -3.02 15.70 -9.33
C ILE A 30 -1.71 16.49 -9.48
N ALA A 31 -0.69 16.12 -8.71
CA ALA A 31 0.60 16.78 -8.71
C ALA A 31 1.49 16.40 -9.92
N LEU A 32 1.25 15.25 -10.58
CA LEU A 32 2.11 14.74 -11.66
C LEU A 32 2.44 15.78 -12.75
N PRO A 33 1.48 16.55 -13.32
CA PRO A 33 1.78 17.54 -14.34
C PRO A 33 2.66 18.69 -13.82
N ILE A 34 2.45 19.10 -12.57
CA ILE A 34 3.21 20.18 -11.94
C ILE A 34 4.62 19.71 -11.60
N MET A 35 4.75 18.48 -11.08
CA MET A 35 6.03 17.83 -10.78
C MET A 35 6.86 17.66 -12.06
N SER A 36 6.24 17.21 -13.17
CA SER A 36 6.88 17.05 -14.47
C SER A 36 7.52 18.37 -14.95
N LYS A 37 6.76 19.46 -14.87
CA LYS A 37 7.25 20.81 -15.24
C LYS A 37 8.35 21.29 -14.30
N SER A 38 8.18 21.13 -13.00
CA SER A 38 9.12 21.63 -11.98
C SER A 38 10.45 20.88 -11.97
N LEU A 39 10.42 19.57 -12.22
CA LEU A 39 11.61 18.71 -12.26
C LEU A 39 12.23 18.62 -13.66
N ALA A 40 11.62 19.25 -14.67
CA ALA A 40 12.03 19.22 -16.07
C ALA A 40 12.20 17.78 -16.62
N VAL A 41 11.29 16.88 -16.23
CA VAL A 41 11.24 15.48 -16.72
C VAL A 41 9.91 15.20 -17.43
N PRO A 42 9.88 14.35 -18.47
CA PRO A 42 8.65 13.96 -19.15
C PRO A 42 7.62 13.35 -18.18
N ILE A 43 6.33 13.56 -18.47
CA ILE A 43 5.26 13.04 -17.62
C ILE A 43 5.30 11.50 -17.52
N SER A 44 5.76 10.82 -18.58
CA SER A 44 5.97 9.38 -18.60
C SER A 44 7.02 8.91 -17.57
N GLN A 45 8.06 9.71 -17.33
CA GLN A 45 9.06 9.40 -16.30
C GLN A 45 8.55 9.72 -14.89
N ILE A 46 7.84 10.86 -14.71
CA ILE A 46 7.33 11.21 -13.39
C ILE A 46 6.31 10.18 -12.88
N THR A 47 5.59 9.50 -13.79
CA THR A 47 4.66 8.41 -13.44
C THR A 47 5.38 7.25 -12.72
N TYR A 48 6.69 7.05 -12.94
CA TYR A 48 7.48 6.03 -12.22
C TYR A 48 7.51 6.27 -10.71
N THR A 49 7.26 7.50 -10.24
CA THR A 49 7.14 7.79 -8.80
C THR A 49 5.91 7.12 -8.18
N VAL A 50 4.82 7.01 -8.93
CA VAL A 50 3.59 6.31 -8.53
C VAL A 50 3.74 4.82 -8.72
N MET A 51 4.23 4.39 -9.89
CA MET A 51 4.37 2.97 -10.21
C MET A 51 5.37 2.27 -9.29
N GLY A 52 6.56 2.86 -9.10
CA GLY A 52 7.58 2.31 -8.21
C GLY A 52 7.07 2.17 -6.77
N TYR A 53 6.31 3.16 -6.30
CA TYR A 53 5.63 3.08 -5.02
C TYR A 53 4.66 1.88 -4.97
N MET A 54 3.79 1.71 -5.97
CA MET A 54 2.81 0.62 -6.01
C MET A 54 3.46 -0.76 -6.12
N VAL A 55 4.53 -0.89 -6.91
CA VAL A 55 5.31 -2.13 -7.04
C VAL A 55 5.91 -2.54 -5.70
N ILE A 56 6.60 -1.63 -5.01
CA ILE A 56 7.23 -1.92 -3.72
C ILE A 56 6.19 -2.21 -2.66
N LEU A 57 5.13 -1.40 -2.58
CA LEU A 57 4.03 -1.61 -1.65
C LEU A 57 3.43 -2.99 -1.83
N SER A 58 3.01 -3.34 -3.05
CA SER A 58 2.35 -4.61 -3.36
C SER A 58 3.29 -5.80 -3.17
N GLY A 59 4.55 -5.66 -3.62
CA GLY A 59 5.55 -6.72 -3.56
C GLY A 59 5.99 -7.07 -2.14
N LEU A 60 5.98 -6.10 -1.23
CA LEU A 60 6.39 -6.29 0.17
C LEU A 60 5.22 -6.53 1.12
N LEU A 61 3.97 -6.34 0.68
CA LEU A 61 2.79 -6.42 1.55
C LEU A 61 2.70 -7.76 2.29
N VAL A 62 2.83 -8.89 1.59
CA VAL A 62 2.76 -10.24 2.17
C VAL A 62 3.96 -10.50 3.07
N THR A 63 5.14 -10.05 2.67
CA THR A 63 6.39 -10.19 3.43
C THR A 63 6.29 -9.47 4.78
N PHE A 64 5.83 -8.21 4.80
CA PHE A 64 5.67 -7.47 6.05
C PHE A 64 4.51 -8.00 6.90
N GLY A 65 3.46 -8.56 6.29
CA GLY A 65 2.43 -9.27 7.03
C GLY A 65 3.03 -10.46 7.80
N LYS A 66 3.85 -11.29 7.14
CA LYS A 66 4.54 -12.40 7.77
C LYS A 66 5.56 -11.95 8.83
N LEU A 67 6.29 -10.87 8.58
CA LEU A 67 7.19 -10.27 9.57
C LEU A 67 6.42 -9.78 10.80
N GLY A 68 5.21 -9.23 10.62
CA GLY A 68 4.31 -8.85 11.71
C GLY A 68 3.90 -10.04 12.57
N ASP A 69 3.63 -11.20 11.96
CA ASP A 69 3.32 -12.43 12.70
C ASP A 69 4.54 -12.95 13.49
N ILE A 70 5.77 -12.79 12.99
CA ILE A 70 7.01 -13.26 13.62
C ILE A 70 7.48 -12.28 14.69
N TRP A 71 7.57 -10.98 14.38
CA TRP A 71 8.20 -9.97 15.24
C TRP A 71 7.20 -9.13 16.03
N GLY A 72 5.90 -9.32 15.78
CA GLY A 72 4.81 -8.55 16.38
C GLY A 72 4.29 -7.45 15.45
N LYS A 73 2.99 -7.47 15.21
CA LYS A 73 2.31 -6.54 14.28
C LYS A 73 2.48 -5.08 14.68
N GLY A 74 2.37 -4.78 15.99
CA GLY A 74 2.56 -3.44 16.51
C GLY A 74 3.96 -2.89 16.26
N ARG A 75 4.99 -3.75 16.37
CA ARG A 75 6.39 -3.37 16.12
C ARG A 75 6.61 -3.08 14.64
N ILE A 76 6.16 -3.96 13.75
CA ILE A 76 6.31 -3.76 12.29
C ILE A 76 5.51 -2.54 11.84
N PHE A 77 4.30 -2.35 12.36
CA PHE A 77 3.50 -1.16 12.07
C PHE A 77 4.23 0.13 12.49
N THR A 78 4.83 0.16 13.69
CA THR A 78 5.60 1.31 14.17
C THR A 78 6.83 1.60 13.30
N LEU A 79 7.58 0.57 12.93
CA LEU A 79 8.71 0.71 11.99
C LEU A 79 8.25 1.24 10.64
N GLY A 80 7.09 0.79 10.16
CA GLY A 80 6.47 1.31 8.93
C GLY A 80 6.11 2.79 9.03
N MET A 81 5.56 3.25 10.16
CA MET A 81 5.28 4.67 10.40
C MET A 81 6.56 5.52 10.32
N TYR A 82 7.67 5.07 10.90
CA TYR A 82 8.96 5.75 10.77
C TYR A 82 9.42 5.82 9.32
N SER A 83 9.45 4.68 8.63
CA SER A 83 9.90 4.62 7.23
C SER A 83 9.05 5.54 6.33
N PHE A 84 7.72 5.52 6.47
CA PHE A 84 6.82 6.37 5.69
C PHE A 84 7.06 7.87 5.96
N THR A 85 7.20 8.25 7.24
CA THR A 85 7.42 9.64 7.64
C THR A 85 8.79 10.14 7.16
N ILE A 86 9.84 9.30 7.25
CA ILE A 86 11.16 9.62 6.71
C ILE A 86 11.11 9.77 5.19
N GLY A 87 10.46 8.85 4.48
CA GLY A 87 10.25 8.94 3.03
C GLY A 87 9.49 10.20 2.63
N SER A 88 8.48 10.59 3.40
CA SER A 88 7.74 11.85 3.19
C SER A 88 8.62 13.08 3.42
N LEU A 89 9.46 13.06 4.46
CA LEU A 89 10.44 14.11 4.71
C LEU A 89 11.44 14.23 3.56
N MET A 90 11.96 13.12 3.06
CA MET A 90 12.85 13.09 1.89
C MET A 90 12.14 13.66 0.65
N ALA A 91 10.90 13.23 0.36
CA ALA A 91 10.12 13.71 -0.78
C ALA A 91 9.75 15.19 -0.69
N SER A 92 9.70 15.75 0.52
CA SER A 92 9.45 17.19 0.74
C SER A 92 10.62 18.09 0.36
N VAL A 93 11.82 17.52 0.19
CA VAL A 93 13.03 18.25 -0.22
C VAL A 93 13.26 18.04 -1.71
N ASN A 94 13.36 19.14 -2.46
CA ASN A 94 13.54 19.09 -3.92
C ASN A 94 15.02 18.95 -4.29
N PHE A 95 15.54 17.71 -4.29
CA PHE A 95 16.88 17.35 -4.78
C PHE A 95 16.85 16.68 -6.18
N GLY A 96 15.78 16.87 -6.93
CA GLY A 96 15.62 16.31 -8.27
C GLY A 96 14.85 14.99 -8.31
N PHE A 97 14.69 14.48 -9.53
CA PHE A 97 13.82 13.34 -9.82
C PHE A 97 14.30 12.03 -9.17
N ASP A 98 15.60 11.72 -9.25
CA ASP A 98 16.15 10.47 -8.71
C ASP A 98 16.02 10.41 -7.18
N PHE A 99 16.22 11.55 -6.52
CA PHE A 99 16.03 11.64 -5.08
C PHE A 99 14.56 11.47 -4.67
N LEU A 100 13.64 12.01 -5.46
CA LEU A 100 12.22 11.79 -5.28
C LEU A 100 11.84 10.31 -5.45
N LEU A 101 12.39 9.61 -6.45
CA LEU A 101 12.19 8.17 -6.62
C LEU A 101 12.67 7.39 -5.39
N LEU A 102 13.87 7.70 -4.89
CA LEU A 102 14.38 7.08 -3.66
C LEU A 102 13.47 7.34 -2.46
N ALA A 103 13.02 8.58 -2.30
CA ALA A 103 12.09 8.96 -1.24
C ALA A 103 10.77 8.16 -1.31
N ARG A 104 10.22 7.99 -2.52
CA ARG A 104 9.03 7.17 -2.77
C ARG A 104 9.25 5.69 -2.47
N PHE A 105 10.46 5.17 -2.70
CA PHE A 105 10.79 3.79 -2.31
C PHE A 105 10.78 3.61 -0.80
N VAL A 106 11.42 4.52 -0.06
CA VAL A 106 11.43 4.49 1.41
C VAL A 106 10.01 4.61 1.97
N GLN A 107 9.20 5.48 1.38
CA GLN A 107 7.80 5.68 1.74
C GLN A 107 6.95 4.43 1.47
N ALA A 108 7.13 3.77 0.32
CA ALA A 108 6.41 2.56 -0.06
C ALA A 108 6.71 1.37 0.87
N VAL A 109 7.97 1.22 1.31
CA VAL A 109 8.36 0.22 2.33
C VAL A 109 7.59 0.46 3.63
N GLY A 110 7.49 1.72 4.07
CA GLY A 110 6.71 2.12 5.23
C GLY A 110 5.22 1.81 5.08
N ALA A 111 4.64 2.15 3.94
CA ALA A 111 3.24 1.86 3.63
C ALA A 111 2.97 0.35 3.62
N ALA A 112 3.83 -0.46 3.00
CA ALA A 112 3.69 -1.91 2.99
C ALA A 112 3.70 -2.51 4.41
N ALA A 113 4.63 -2.06 5.26
CA ALA A 113 4.74 -2.52 6.64
C ALA A 113 3.52 -2.16 7.49
N THR A 114 2.95 -0.98 7.30
CA THR A 114 1.78 -0.52 8.06
C THR A 114 0.49 -1.14 7.54
N LEU A 115 0.21 -1.05 6.24
CA LEU A 115 -1.05 -1.53 5.66
C LEU A 115 -1.23 -3.05 5.83
N SER A 116 -0.15 -3.84 5.65
CA SER A 116 -0.18 -5.28 5.85
C SER A 116 -0.55 -5.70 7.28
N ASN A 117 -0.20 -4.88 8.27
CA ASN A 117 -0.41 -5.19 9.68
C ASN A 117 -1.66 -4.52 10.29
N SER A 118 -2.29 -3.55 9.61
CA SER A 118 -3.45 -2.80 10.11
C SER A 118 -4.61 -3.71 10.52
N TYR A 119 -5.10 -4.55 9.61
CA TYR A 119 -6.22 -5.45 9.88
C TYR A 119 -5.87 -6.52 10.91
N GLY A 120 -4.62 -6.98 10.91
CA GLY A 120 -4.10 -7.91 11.91
C GLY A 120 -4.11 -7.31 13.32
N LEU A 121 -3.67 -6.05 13.46
CA LEU A 121 -3.73 -5.30 14.71
C LEU A 121 -5.17 -5.10 15.21
N ILE A 122 -6.08 -4.68 14.30
CA ILE A 122 -7.50 -4.55 14.65
C ILE A 122 -8.05 -5.88 15.15
N SER A 123 -7.70 -6.99 14.49
CA SER A 123 -8.14 -8.32 14.91
C SER A 123 -7.60 -8.76 16.28
N GLU A 124 -6.42 -8.26 16.69
CA GLU A 124 -5.83 -8.52 18.00
C GLU A 124 -6.37 -7.60 19.11
N LEU A 125 -6.73 -6.36 18.76
CA LEU A 125 -7.18 -5.33 19.70
C LEU A 125 -8.64 -5.42 20.06
N PHE A 126 -9.48 -5.97 19.17
CA PHE A 126 -10.93 -5.99 19.32
C PHE A 126 -11.46 -7.42 19.43
N ASP A 127 -12.47 -7.60 20.29
CA ASP A 127 -13.19 -8.86 20.44
C ASP A 127 -14.10 -9.15 19.24
N ASN A 128 -14.68 -10.36 19.19
CA ASN A 128 -15.50 -10.79 18.06
C ASN A 128 -16.77 -9.93 17.84
N HIS A 129 -17.28 -9.27 18.89
CA HIS A 129 -18.48 -8.44 18.79
C HIS A 129 -18.18 -7.05 18.24
N THR A 130 -17.01 -6.48 18.55
CA THR A 130 -16.62 -5.12 18.18
C THR A 130 -15.68 -5.07 16.98
N ARG A 131 -15.07 -6.20 16.60
CA ARG A 131 -14.11 -6.30 15.49
C ARG A 131 -14.68 -5.84 14.16
N GLY A 132 -15.91 -6.24 13.83
CA GLY A 132 -16.58 -5.82 12.60
C GLY A 132 -16.76 -4.31 12.52
N THR A 133 -17.17 -3.68 13.62
CA THR A 133 -17.27 -2.22 13.72
C THR A 133 -15.91 -1.54 13.54
N ALA A 134 -14.88 -2.04 14.20
CA ALA A 134 -13.52 -1.49 14.07
C ALA A 134 -12.97 -1.61 12.64
N MET A 135 -13.21 -2.74 11.97
CA MET A 135 -12.85 -2.92 10.55
C MET A 135 -13.63 -1.97 9.64
N GLY A 136 -14.92 -1.76 9.90
CA GLY A 136 -15.75 -0.78 9.17
C GLY A 136 -15.23 0.65 9.35
N ILE A 137 -14.85 1.06 10.56
CA ILE A 137 -14.23 2.36 10.83
C ILE A 137 -12.89 2.49 10.08
N ASN A 138 -12.07 1.44 10.02
CA ASN A 138 -10.84 1.47 9.23
C ASN A 138 -11.11 1.70 7.73
N THR A 139 -12.15 1.08 7.21
CA THR A 139 -12.58 1.32 5.81
C THR A 139 -13.05 2.76 5.60
N MET A 140 -13.72 3.37 6.59
CA MET A 140 -14.08 4.79 6.53
C MET A 140 -12.83 5.69 6.48
N PHE A 141 -11.78 5.36 7.25
CA PHE A 141 -10.50 6.08 7.18
C PHE A 141 -9.82 5.96 5.81
N ILE A 142 -9.83 4.77 5.19
CA ILE A 142 -9.35 4.56 3.82
C ILE A 142 -10.09 5.49 2.86
N SER A 143 -11.41 5.44 2.88
CA SER A 143 -12.26 6.25 1.97
C SER A 143 -12.08 7.75 2.21
N ALA A 144 -12.01 8.18 3.47
CA ALA A 144 -11.80 9.58 3.83
C ALA A 144 -10.44 10.09 3.28
N GLY A 145 -9.36 9.32 3.43
CA GLY A 145 -8.06 9.67 2.87
C GLY A 145 -8.09 9.79 1.35
N PHE A 146 -8.73 8.85 0.68
CA PHE A 146 -8.82 8.83 -0.79
C PHE A 146 -9.63 10.01 -1.34
N VAL A 147 -10.77 10.32 -0.71
CA VAL A 147 -11.68 11.42 -1.13
C VAL A 147 -11.09 12.79 -0.79
N ALA A 148 -10.38 12.92 0.34
CA ALA A 148 -9.75 14.17 0.74
C ALA A 148 -8.55 14.55 -0.16
N GLY A 149 -7.89 13.57 -0.78
CA GLY A 149 -6.68 13.79 -1.58
C GLY A 149 -6.82 14.84 -2.68
N PRO A 150 -7.80 14.74 -3.60
CA PRO A 150 -8.00 15.72 -4.65
C PRO A 150 -8.28 17.14 -4.12
N ALA A 151 -9.10 17.28 -3.10
CA ALA A 151 -9.43 18.58 -2.53
C ALA A 151 -8.22 19.25 -1.86
N LEU A 152 -7.52 18.51 -0.99
CA LEU A 152 -6.32 18.98 -0.31
C LEU A 152 -5.16 19.18 -1.30
N GLY A 153 -5.01 18.30 -2.29
CA GLY A 153 -4.00 18.44 -3.34
C GLY A 153 -4.21 19.69 -4.17
N GLY A 154 -5.43 19.92 -4.64
CA GLY A 154 -5.77 21.13 -5.37
C GLY A 154 -5.49 22.40 -4.59
N PHE A 155 -5.86 22.42 -3.30
CA PHE A 155 -5.58 23.56 -2.41
C PHE A 155 -4.08 23.78 -2.19
N LEU A 156 -3.33 22.73 -1.86
CA LEU A 156 -1.89 22.84 -1.60
C LEU A 156 -1.11 23.27 -2.85
N LEU A 157 -1.45 22.73 -4.02
CA LEU A 157 -0.77 23.03 -5.27
C LEU A 157 -1.07 24.44 -5.80
N GLN A 158 -2.16 25.07 -5.38
CA GLN A 158 -2.46 26.48 -5.69
C GLN A 158 -1.66 27.46 -4.83
N GLN A 159 -1.36 27.11 -3.58
CA GLN A 159 -0.74 28.00 -2.61
C GLN A 159 0.76 27.75 -2.40
N PHE A 160 1.21 26.54 -2.64
CA PHE A 160 2.57 26.08 -2.32
C PHE A 160 3.19 25.32 -3.49
N ALA A 161 4.50 25.09 -3.41
CA ALA A 161 5.20 24.21 -4.35
C ALA A 161 4.72 22.75 -4.22
N TRP A 162 4.94 21.96 -5.27
CA TRP A 162 4.46 20.57 -5.36
C TRP A 162 4.91 19.67 -4.18
N ASN A 163 6.07 19.91 -3.61
CA ASN A 163 6.60 19.16 -2.48
C ASN A 163 5.79 19.33 -1.19
N ALA A 164 4.95 20.36 -1.09
CA ALA A 164 4.04 20.56 0.05
C ALA A 164 3.06 19.39 0.24
N ILE A 165 2.73 18.64 -0.83
CA ILE A 165 1.89 17.44 -0.72
C ILE A 165 2.52 16.35 0.17
N PHE A 166 3.85 16.30 0.25
CA PHE A 166 4.56 15.37 1.13
C PHE A 166 4.77 15.94 2.54
N MET A 167 4.86 17.28 2.65
CA MET A 167 5.04 17.95 3.94
C MET A 167 3.87 17.70 4.91
N ILE A 168 2.65 17.56 4.41
CA ILE A 168 1.45 17.30 5.23
C ILE A 168 1.57 15.97 5.99
N ASN A 169 2.30 14.99 5.44
CA ASN A 169 2.51 13.69 6.05
C ASN A 169 3.45 13.76 7.27
N ILE A 170 4.31 14.78 7.37
CA ILE A 170 5.33 14.87 8.42
C ILE A 170 4.67 15.08 9.80
N PRO A 171 3.86 16.14 10.02
CA PRO A 171 3.23 16.37 11.32
C PRO A 171 2.28 15.22 11.70
N LEU A 172 1.51 14.71 10.74
CA LEU A 172 0.62 13.57 10.97
C LEU A 172 1.39 12.31 11.34
N GLY A 173 2.51 12.05 10.65
CA GLY A 173 3.40 10.92 10.94
C GLY A 173 4.05 11.01 12.31
N ILE A 174 4.53 12.19 12.72
CA ILE A 174 5.09 12.42 14.06
C ILE A 174 4.03 12.15 15.13
N ILE A 175 2.83 12.69 14.97
CA ILE A 175 1.71 12.44 15.90
C ILE A 175 1.38 10.95 15.97
N ALA A 176 1.27 10.27 14.81
CA ALA A 176 1.00 8.84 14.75
C ALA A 176 2.11 8.01 15.44
N ILE A 177 3.38 8.36 15.28
CA ILE A 177 4.52 7.69 15.91
C ILE A 177 4.45 7.85 17.44
N ILE A 178 4.23 9.07 17.94
CA ILE A 178 4.13 9.34 19.38
C ILE A 178 2.99 8.55 19.99
N LEU A 179 1.80 8.64 19.41
CA LEU A 179 0.62 7.91 19.87
C LEU A 179 0.80 6.39 19.71
N GLY A 180 1.49 5.96 18.65
CA GLY A 180 1.80 4.55 18.43
C GLY A 180 2.66 3.95 19.54
N HIS A 181 3.67 4.66 20.01
CA HIS A 181 4.49 4.21 21.15
C HIS A 181 3.70 4.12 22.46
N LEU A 182 2.67 4.95 22.64
CA LEU A 182 1.85 4.97 23.84
C LEU A 182 0.77 3.86 23.83
N PHE A 183 0.14 3.63 22.68
CA PHE A 183 -1.11 2.87 22.62
C PHE A 183 -1.00 1.54 21.87
N LEU A 184 -0.11 1.40 20.87
CA LEU A 184 0.04 0.14 20.16
C LEU A 184 0.59 -0.97 21.07
N PRO A 185 0.17 -2.23 20.85
CA PRO A 185 0.67 -3.34 21.63
C PRO A 185 2.17 -3.56 21.34
N LYS A 186 2.97 -3.60 22.40
CA LYS A 186 4.41 -3.92 22.33
C LYS A 186 4.66 -5.44 22.31
N ASN A 187 3.64 -6.24 22.01
CA ASN A 187 3.74 -7.69 22.06
C ASN A 187 4.79 -8.18 21.08
N HIS A 188 5.74 -8.93 21.59
CA HIS A 188 6.60 -9.76 20.79
C HIS A 188 5.71 -10.78 20.08
N GLY A 189 5.88 -10.97 18.79
CA GLY A 189 5.10 -11.92 18.02
C GLY A 189 5.02 -13.28 18.70
N ARG A 190 4.02 -14.08 18.34
CA ARG A 190 3.93 -15.46 18.82
C ARG A 190 5.27 -16.14 18.59
N GLN A 191 5.92 -16.56 19.69
CA GLN A 191 7.23 -17.24 19.69
C GLN A 191 7.20 -18.66 19.08
N GLN A 192 6.40 -18.89 18.07
CA GLN A 192 6.65 -20.02 17.19
C GLN A 192 7.79 -19.56 16.28
N ALA A 193 8.96 -20.17 16.44
CA ALA A 193 10.20 -19.94 15.69
C ALA A 193 10.04 -20.30 14.19
N THR A 194 9.10 -19.66 13.51
CA THR A 194 8.96 -19.76 12.06
C THR A 194 9.90 -18.74 11.45
N LYS A 195 10.93 -19.24 10.78
CA LYS A 195 11.82 -18.39 9.98
C LYS A 195 11.05 -17.80 8.81
N LEU A 196 11.34 -16.53 8.48
CA LEU A 196 10.84 -15.92 7.25
C LEU A 196 11.37 -16.71 6.03
N ASP A 197 10.50 -17.08 5.13
CA ASP A 197 10.92 -17.58 3.82
C ASP A 197 11.38 -16.40 2.94
N GLY A 198 12.64 -16.01 3.09
CA GLY A 198 13.24 -14.93 2.29
C GLY A 198 13.27 -15.24 0.80
N TRP A 199 13.40 -16.50 0.43
CA TRP A 199 13.41 -16.91 -0.98
C TRP A 199 12.00 -16.79 -1.60
N GLY A 200 10.97 -17.30 -0.92
CA GLY A 200 9.57 -17.12 -1.34
C GLY A 200 9.19 -15.64 -1.42
N ALA A 201 9.61 -14.82 -0.46
CA ALA A 201 9.39 -13.38 -0.48
C ALA A 201 10.07 -12.71 -1.69
N GLY A 202 11.31 -13.07 -2.01
CA GLY A 202 12.04 -12.55 -3.17
C GLY A 202 11.37 -12.91 -4.49
N ILE A 203 10.96 -14.17 -4.66
CA ILE A 203 10.24 -14.61 -5.88
C ILE A 203 8.92 -13.87 -6.03
N LEU A 204 8.13 -13.74 -4.95
CA LEU A 204 6.86 -13.03 -4.99
C LEU A 204 7.07 -11.54 -5.37
N PHE A 205 8.10 -10.90 -4.82
CA PHE A 205 8.46 -9.53 -5.17
C PHE A 205 8.81 -9.41 -6.66
N ILE A 206 9.61 -10.35 -7.21
CA ILE A 206 9.98 -10.37 -8.63
C ILE A 206 8.75 -10.57 -9.51
N ILE A 207 7.83 -11.48 -9.15
CA ILE A 207 6.59 -11.71 -9.90
C ILE A 207 5.77 -10.43 -9.99
N ILE A 208 5.56 -9.76 -8.86
CA ILE A 208 4.75 -8.53 -8.81
C ILE A 208 5.45 -7.42 -9.60
N THR A 209 6.75 -7.24 -9.42
CA THR A 209 7.53 -6.26 -10.17
C THR A 209 7.45 -6.51 -11.68
N LEU A 210 7.69 -7.75 -12.10
CA LEU A 210 7.66 -8.12 -13.52
C LEU A 210 6.25 -7.92 -14.12
N PHE A 211 5.20 -8.29 -13.36
CA PHE A 211 3.82 -8.07 -13.78
C PHE A 211 3.52 -6.59 -14.06
N PHE A 212 3.89 -5.69 -13.14
CA PHE A 212 3.68 -4.25 -13.32
C PHE A 212 4.52 -3.68 -14.47
N VAL A 213 5.79 -4.10 -14.58
CA VAL A 213 6.68 -3.64 -15.67
C VAL A 213 6.16 -4.08 -17.03
N VAL A 214 5.70 -5.33 -17.16
CA VAL A 214 5.14 -5.87 -18.42
C VAL A 214 3.83 -5.17 -18.78
N LEU A 215 2.97 -4.88 -17.79
CA LEU A 215 1.75 -4.12 -18.00
C LEU A 215 2.01 -2.72 -18.55
N GLU A 216 2.93 -2.00 -17.93
CA GLU A 216 3.31 -0.65 -18.34
C GLU A 216 3.95 -0.63 -19.72
N ALA A 217 4.92 -1.52 -19.94
CA ALA A 217 5.54 -1.64 -21.26
C ALA A 217 4.48 -2.00 -22.33
N GLY A 218 3.50 -2.85 -22.00
CA GLY A 218 2.41 -3.20 -22.90
C GLY A 218 1.53 -2.01 -23.28
N GLN A 219 1.30 -1.06 -22.37
CA GLN A 219 0.58 0.18 -22.67
C GLN A 219 1.37 1.09 -23.62
N THR A 220 2.71 1.09 -23.51
CA THR A 220 3.57 1.99 -24.28
C THR A 220 3.88 1.45 -25.68
N ILE A 221 4.27 0.16 -25.78
CA ILE A 221 4.71 -0.45 -27.06
C ILE A 221 3.69 -1.39 -27.67
N GLY A 222 2.57 -1.66 -26.98
CA GLY A 222 1.47 -2.50 -27.43
C GLY A 222 1.54 -3.95 -26.90
N PHE A 223 0.39 -4.45 -26.46
CA PHE A 223 0.27 -5.79 -25.87
C PHE A 223 0.51 -6.96 -26.85
N ARG A 224 0.51 -6.70 -28.15
CA ARG A 224 0.78 -7.72 -29.19
C ARG A 224 2.27 -7.90 -29.49
N GLN A 225 3.13 -7.09 -28.92
CA GLN A 225 4.57 -7.23 -29.13
C GLN A 225 5.10 -8.53 -28.51
N PRO A 226 5.97 -9.27 -29.25
CA PRO A 226 6.54 -10.54 -28.75
C PRO A 226 7.20 -10.42 -27.39
N LEU A 227 7.89 -9.30 -27.13
CA LEU A 227 8.55 -9.02 -25.85
C LEU A 227 7.55 -9.00 -24.67
N ILE A 228 6.38 -8.40 -24.88
CA ILE A 228 5.33 -8.31 -23.85
C ILE A 228 4.71 -9.69 -23.61
N ILE A 229 4.45 -10.43 -24.68
CA ILE A 229 3.90 -11.79 -24.57
C ILE A 229 4.88 -12.70 -23.81
N ILE A 230 6.17 -12.63 -24.14
CA ILE A 230 7.22 -13.36 -23.41
C ILE A 230 7.25 -12.94 -21.93
N GLY A 231 7.15 -11.64 -21.64
CA GLY A 231 7.09 -11.13 -20.26
C GLY A 231 5.92 -11.72 -19.46
N PHE A 232 4.72 -11.80 -20.05
CA PHE A 232 3.58 -12.46 -19.41
C PHE A 232 3.79 -13.95 -19.21
N ILE A 233 4.39 -14.66 -20.19
CA ILE A 233 4.72 -16.09 -20.08
C ILE A 233 5.71 -16.31 -18.93
N ILE A 234 6.76 -15.49 -18.82
CA ILE A 234 7.74 -15.58 -17.73
C ILE A 234 7.05 -15.31 -16.38
N THR A 235 6.20 -14.29 -16.29
CA THR A 235 5.45 -13.97 -15.07
C THR A 235 4.57 -15.14 -14.65
N LEU A 236 3.87 -15.76 -15.61
CA LEU A 236 3.04 -16.95 -15.36
C LEU A 236 3.89 -18.14 -14.90
N ALA A 237 5.02 -18.41 -15.57
CA ALA A 237 5.93 -19.48 -15.21
C ALA A 237 6.50 -19.32 -13.79
N LEU A 238 6.92 -18.10 -13.43
CA LEU A 238 7.38 -17.76 -12.07
C LEU A 238 6.25 -17.92 -11.04
N THR A 239 5.02 -17.54 -11.38
CA THR A 239 3.86 -17.71 -10.50
C THR A 239 3.57 -19.19 -10.25
N LEU A 240 3.59 -20.03 -11.28
CA LEU A 240 3.43 -21.48 -11.15
C LEU A 240 4.57 -22.11 -10.32
N TYR A 241 5.80 -21.65 -10.53
CA TYR A 241 6.95 -22.08 -9.74
C TYR A 241 6.82 -21.65 -8.26
N PHE A 242 6.36 -20.43 -7.99
CA PHE A 242 6.08 -19.96 -6.63
C PHE A 242 5.01 -20.83 -5.94
N ILE A 243 3.89 -21.13 -6.63
CA ILE A 243 2.84 -22.01 -6.11
C ILE A 243 3.39 -23.41 -5.80
N TYR A 244 4.26 -23.93 -6.67
CA TYR A 244 4.92 -25.22 -6.43
C TYR A 244 5.80 -25.18 -5.17
N LEU A 245 6.62 -24.14 -5.02
CA LEU A 245 7.47 -23.95 -3.83
C LEU A 245 6.66 -23.84 -2.54
N GLU A 246 5.61 -23.00 -2.53
CA GLU A 246 4.74 -22.79 -1.37
C GLU A 246 4.03 -24.06 -0.91
N LYS A 247 3.69 -24.98 -1.84
CA LYS A 247 3.09 -26.27 -1.50
C LYS A 247 4.05 -27.23 -0.80
N HIS A 248 5.36 -27.12 -1.06
CA HIS A 248 6.35 -28.09 -0.58
C HIS A 248 7.18 -27.57 0.60
N ARG A 249 7.02 -26.30 0.99
CA ARG A 249 7.78 -25.68 2.09
C ARG A 249 7.02 -25.74 3.40
N LYS A 250 7.74 -26.13 4.48
CA LYS A 250 7.21 -26.14 5.85
C LYS A 250 6.92 -24.74 6.40
N ASN A 251 7.73 -23.75 6.01
CA ASN A 251 7.61 -22.34 6.44
C ASN A 251 7.13 -21.45 5.29
N ALA A 252 6.10 -21.89 4.57
CA ALA A 252 5.51 -21.17 3.47
C ALA A 252 5.20 -19.70 3.85
N LEU A 253 5.49 -18.75 2.93
CA LEU A 253 5.16 -17.35 3.10
C LEU A 253 3.64 -17.18 3.12
N LEU A 254 2.95 -17.87 2.20
CA LEU A 254 1.50 -17.89 2.06
C LEU A 254 0.97 -19.33 2.11
N PRO A 255 0.37 -19.78 3.22
CA PRO A 255 -0.15 -21.15 3.31
C PRO A 255 -1.34 -21.32 2.37
N LEU A 256 -1.11 -21.94 1.20
CA LEU A 256 -2.11 -22.11 0.14
C LEU A 256 -3.35 -22.90 0.58
N SER A 257 -3.29 -23.59 1.72
CA SER A 257 -4.43 -24.31 2.32
C SER A 257 -5.60 -23.39 2.68
N ILE A 258 -5.35 -22.07 2.91
CA ILE A 258 -6.41 -21.11 3.23
C ILE A 258 -7.41 -20.95 2.07
N PHE A 259 -6.96 -21.10 0.82
CA PHE A 259 -7.82 -21.02 -0.37
C PHE A 259 -8.78 -22.21 -0.52
N LYS A 260 -8.60 -23.29 0.24
CA LYS A 260 -9.56 -24.41 0.30
C LYS A 260 -10.84 -24.03 1.06
N ASN A 261 -10.78 -23.01 1.92
CA ASN A 261 -11.94 -22.49 2.61
C ASN A 261 -12.78 -21.62 1.65
N ARG A 262 -13.99 -22.08 1.31
CA ARG A 262 -14.89 -21.38 0.39
C ARG A 262 -15.25 -19.96 0.85
N THR A 263 -15.51 -19.79 2.15
CA THR A 263 -15.83 -18.48 2.72
C THR A 263 -14.69 -17.51 2.53
N PHE A 264 -13.45 -17.95 2.78
CA PHE A 264 -12.25 -17.13 2.58
C PHE A 264 -12.08 -16.76 1.09
N SER A 265 -12.19 -17.75 0.19
CA SER A 265 -12.01 -17.51 -1.24
C SER A 265 -13.08 -16.60 -1.83
N LEU A 266 -14.34 -16.73 -1.40
CA LEU A 266 -15.42 -15.83 -1.80
C LEU A 266 -15.22 -14.41 -1.25
N ALA A 267 -14.81 -14.28 0.02
CA ALA A 267 -14.51 -12.97 0.61
C ALA A 267 -13.35 -12.27 -0.13
N LEU A 268 -12.32 -13.03 -0.52
CA LEU A 268 -11.20 -12.50 -1.32
C LEU A 268 -11.67 -12.04 -2.70
N LEU A 269 -12.52 -12.81 -3.38
CA LEU A 269 -13.09 -12.46 -4.67
C LEU A 269 -13.90 -11.14 -4.58
N VAL A 270 -14.76 -11.02 -3.58
CA VAL A 270 -15.54 -9.80 -3.32
C VAL A 270 -14.62 -8.62 -3.02
N GLY A 271 -13.59 -8.85 -2.16
CA GLY A 271 -12.58 -7.84 -1.84
C GLY A 271 -11.78 -7.35 -3.05
N MET A 272 -11.63 -8.16 -4.09
CA MET A 272 -10.99 -7.81 -5.36
C MET A 272 -11.96 -7.08 -6.32
N LEU A 273 -13.21 -7.51 -6.38
CA LEU A 273 -14.21 -6.95 -7.29
C LEU A 273 -14.64 -5.53 -6.91
N ILE A 274 -14.79 -5.24 -5.61
CA ILE A 274 -15.24 -3.91 -5.16
C ILE A 274 -14.27 -2.80 -5.59
N PRO A 275 -12.94 -2.86 -5.34
CA PRO A 275 -12.02 -1.85 -5.83
C PRO A 275 -11.97 -1.76 -7.35
N LEU A 276 -12.11 -2.89 -8.06
CA LEU A 276 -12.14 -2.91 -9.53
C LEU A 276 -13.35 -2.13 -10.07
N ILE A 277 -14.55 -2.38 -9.52
CA ILE A 277 -15.77 -1.66 -9.89
C ILE A 277 -15.62 -0.15 -9.60
N ASN A 278 -15.08 0.20 -8.42
CA ASN A 278 -14.84 1.61 -8.07
C ASN A 278 -13.85 2.29 -9.03
N ALA A 279 -12.77 1.61 -9.42
CA ALA A 279 -11.80 2.12 -10.38
C ALA A 279 -12.43 2.33 -11.76
N LEU A 280 -13.21 1.37 -12.26
CA LEU A 280 -13.94 1.48 -13.52
C LEU A 280 -14.96 2.63 -13.49
N PHE A 281 -15.72 2.75 -12.40
CA PHE A 281 -16.68 3.84 -12.23
C PHE A 281 -15.99 5.20 -12.22
N SER A 282 -14.90 5.34 -11.47
CA SER A 282 -14.11 6.59 -11.38
C SER A 282 -13.50 7.00 -12.73
N PHE A 283 -13.24 6.04 -13.61
CA PHE A 283 -12.71 6.31 -14.95
C PHE A 283 -13.82 6.62 -15.97
N ILE A 284 -14.88 5.82 -16.01
CA ILE A 284 -15.95 5.92 -17.02
C ILE A 284 -16.88 7.08 -16.73
N PHE A 285 -17.22 7.33 -15.46
CA PHE A 285 -18.24 8.30 -15.09
C PHE A 285 -17.88 9.75 -15.49
N PRO A 286 -16.65 10.25 -15.28
CA PRO A 286 -16.26 11.58 -15.78
C PRO A 286 -16.30 11.69 -17.31
N LEU A 287 -15.88 10.64 -18.03
CA LEU A 287 -15.93 10.61 -19.49
C LEU A 287 -17.39 10.69 -20.00
N TYR A 288 -18.27 9.91 -19.38
CA TYR A 288 -19.71 9.95 -19.71
C TYR A 288 -20.31 11.34 -19.47
N LEU A 289 -19.97 11.98 -18.35
CA LEU A 289 -20.45 13.34 -18.06
C LEU A 289 -19.92 14.38 -19.07
N GLN A 290 -18.68 14.26 -19.51
CA GLN A 290 -18.09 15.17 -20.50
C GLN A 290 -18.76 15.00 -21.88
N ASP A 291 -19.08 13.77 -22.29
CA ASP A 291 -19.69 13.51 -23.59
C ASP A 291 -21.20 13.86 -23.62
N TYR A 292 -21.88 13.80 -22.47
CA TYR A 292 -23.33 14.01 -22.41
C TYR A 292 -23.76 15.42 -21.94
N LEU A 293 -22.90 16.14 -21.23
CA LEU A 293 -23.20 17.45 -20.66
C LEU A 293 -22.55 18.63 -21.43
N ASN A 294 -21.78 18.32 -22.46
CA ASN A 294 -21.37 19.26 -23.53
C ASN A 294 -22.29 19.03 -24.71
#